data_aa41aa21b9275542036a0e851733521a
#
_entry.id   aa41aa21b9275542036a0e851733521a
#
_cell.length_a   1.000
_cell.length_b   1.000
_cell.length_c   1.000
_cell.angle_alpha   90.00
_cell.angle_beta   90.00
_cell.angle_gamma   90.00
#
_symmetry.space_group_name_H-M   'P 1'
#
loop_
_entity.id
_entity.type
_entity.pdbx_description
1 polymer ?
#
loop_
_entity_poly.entity_id
_entity_poly.type
_entity_poly.pdbx_seq_one_letter_code
_entity_poly.pdbx_strand_id
1 'polypeptide(L)'
;KFNVTTQFGGWRTDFMDPKTVMELIDYVDSINVAHGATTEVYSTETPAARELERRALTFDLHLLQARCKHLGTENNLRILTNIYEGLKDKLEFRFNTAVEHIAQAPEGFRLTLAKGEEIACKRLIAAPGRSGAEWFSNQCKDLGISLINNQIDIGVRVELPATVFEHITDVVYESKLVYRTKRYGDSVRTFCMNPYGHVVAENVEGINTVNGHSYADPALRSENTNFALLVSNRFTSPFNEPYRYGKHVASLSNMLAGGVLVQRVGDLVGGRRTNAHR
;
A
#
# COMPACT_ATOMS: atom_id res chain seq x y z
N LYS A 1 0.61 6.71 6.04
CA LYS A 1 -0.53 7.56 5.61
C LYS A 1 -1.85 6.86 5.90
N PHE A 2 -2.86 7.62 6.31
CA PHE A 2 -4.20 7.14 6.53
C PHE A 2 -5.18 7.89 5.61
N ASN A 3 -5.94 7.17 4.80
CA ASN A 3 -6.91 7.75 3.88
C ASN A 3 -8.24 7.95 4.59
N VAL A 4 -8.74 9.18 4.58
CA VAL A 4 -10.01 9.57 5.19
C VAL A 4 -11.11 9.80 4.16
N THR A 5 -11.00 9.11 3.01
CA THR A 5 -12.05 9.07 1.98
C THR A 5 -12.17 7.67 1.40
N THR A 6 -13.32 7.40 0.76
CA THR A 6 -13.58 6.11 0.09
C THR A 6 -12.85 5.94 -1.26
N GLN A 7 -12.20 6.98 -1.77
CA GLN A 7 -11.61 6.96 -3.11
C GLN A 7 -10.24 6.29 -3.18
N PHE A 8 -9.59 6.05 -2.04
CA PHE A 8 -8.25 5.51 -1.98
C PHE A 8 -8.08 4.41 -0.93
N GLY A 9 -6.98 3.69 -1.07
CA GLY A 9 -6.61 2.65 -0.14
C GLY A 9 -7.41 1.38 -0.34
N GLY A 10 -7.60 0.63 0.72
CA GLY A 10 -8.31 -0.64 0.72
C GLY A 10 -9.80 -0.54 1.00
N TRP A 11 -10.35 0.67 1.05
CA TRP A 11 -11.76 0.85 1.35
C TRP A 11 -12.62 0.39 0.18
N ARG A 12 -13.45 -0.59 0.42
CA ARG A 12 -14.24 -1.28 -0.60
C ARG A 12 -15.69 -0.84 -0.53
N THR A 13 -16.17 -0.19 -1.59
CA THR A 13 -17.57 0.24 -1.74
C THR A 13 -18.36 -0.62 -2.72
N ASP A 14 -17.76 -1.68 -3.23
CA ASP A 14 -18.39 -2.63 -4.15
C ASP A 14 -19.27 -3.68 -3.46
N PHE A 15 -19.12 -3.85 -2.14
CA PHE A 15 -19.97 -4.74 -1.32
C PHE A 15 -20.49 -4.08 -0.03
N MET A 16 -20.19 -2.82 0.18
CA MET A 16 -20.65 -2.05 1.35
C MET A 16 -20.98 -0.63 0.88
N ASP A 17 -22.06 -0.06 1.36
CA ASP A 17 -22.47 1.29 0.97
C ASP A 17 -21.43 2.35 1.41
N PRO A 18 -21.25 3.44 0.63
CA PRO A 18 -20.23 4.45 0.91
C PRO A 18 -20.40 5.13 2.27
N LYS A 19 -21.62 5.28 2.77
CA LYS A 19 -21.88 5.90 4.07
C LYS A 19 -21.35 5.03 5.20
N THR A 20 -21.65 3.74 5.19
CA THR A 20 -21.13 2.77 6.15
C THR A 20 -19.61 2.70 6.11
N VAL A 21 -19.00 2.74 4.90
CA VAL A 21 -17.55 2.79 4.76
C VAL A 21 -16.99 4.05 5.39
N MET A 22 -17.60 5.22 5.19
CA MET A 22 -17.16 6.46 5.84
C MET A 22 -17.29 6.41 7.36
N GLU A 23 -18.36 5.87 7.91
CA GLU A 23 -18.52 5.67 9.36
C GLU A 23 -17.41 4.78 9.95
N LEU A 24 -17.00 3.73 9.22
CA LEU A 24 -15.88 2.87 9.61
C LEU A 24 -14.53 3.61 9.52
N ILE A 25 -14.32 4.43 8.51
CA ILE A 25 -13.13 5.27 8.37
C ILE A 25 -13.01 6.21 9.57
N ASP A 26 -14.09 6.93 9.90
CA ASP A 26 -14.13 7.86 11.02
C ASP A 26 -13.91 7.14 12.35
N TYR A 27 -14.47 5.95 12.52
CA TYR A 27 -14.24 5.12 13.69
C TYR A 27 -12.76 4.72 13.84
N VAL A 28 -12.15 4.20 12.78
CA VAL A 28 -10.72 3.81 12.80
C VAL A 28 -9.82 5.05 13.01
N ASP A 29 -10.16 6.18 12.39
CA ASP A 29 -9.44 7.42 12.61
C ASP A 29 -9.52 7.89 14.06
N SER A 30 -10.68 7.80 14.69
CA SER A 30 -10.87 8.16 16.10
C SER A 30 -9.98 7.30 17.02
N ILE A 31 -9.83 6.01 16.73
CA ILE A 31 -8.90 5.12 17.46
C ILE A 31 -7.46 5.59 17.28
N ASN A 32 -7.05 5.88 16.05
CA ASN A 32 -5.69 6.37 15.77
C ASN A 32 -5.41 7.68 16.51
N VAL A 33 -6.34 8.63 16.48
CA VAL A 33 -6.21 9.92 17.19
C VAL A 33 -6.15 9.73 18.70
N ALA A 34 -7.00 8.87 19.26
CA ALA A 34 -6.98 8.55 20.69
C ALA A 34 -5.63 7.96 21.16
N HIS A 35 -4.87 7.34 20.22
CA HIS A 35 -3.56 6.75 20.49
C HIS A 35 -2.38 7.61 19.97
N GLY A 36 -2.63 8.86 19.61
CA GLY A 36 -1.59 9.86 19.33
C GLY A 36 -1.34 10.16 17.87
N ALA A 37 -2.25 9.77 16.96
CA ALA A 37 -2.19 10.24 15.58
C ALA A 37 -2.57 11.72 15.48
N THR A 38 -2.11 12.37 14.39
CA THR A 38 -2.48 13.75 14.08
C THR A 38 -3.95 13.91 13.73
N THR A 39 -4.51 15.07 14.04
CA THR A 39 -5.84 15.49 13.57
C THR A 39 -5.76 16.23 12.23
N GLU A 40 -4.56 16.62 11.77
CA GLU A 40 -4.35 17.36 10.53
C GLU A 40 -4.72 16.51 9.31
N VAL A 41 -5.52 17.08 8.42
CA VAL A 41 -5.99 16.44 7.19
C VAL A 41 -5.50 17.24 5.99
N TYR A 42 -4.78 16.59 5.10
CA TYR A 42 -4.45 17.13 3.79
C TYR A 42 -5.62 16.88 2.83
N SER A 43 -6.10 17.94 2.21
CA SER A 43 -7.28 17.90 1.32
C SER A 43 -6.96 18.44 -0.06
N THR A 44 -7.62 17.89 -1.06
CA THR A 44 -7.62 18.39 -2.45
C THR A 44 -8.76 19.39 -2.72
N GLU A 45 -9.58 19.72 -1.71
CA GLU A 45 -10.74 20.63 -1.84
C GLU A 45 -10.35 22.10 -1.66
N THR A 46 -9.19 22.52 -2.11
CA THR A 46 -8.68 23.89 -2.03
C THR A 46 -8.73 24.59 -3.41
N PRO A 47 -8.78 25.91 -3.49
CA PRO A 47 -8.67 26.63 -4.76
C PRO A 47 -7.40 26.30 -5.52
N ALA A 48 -6.25 26.18 -4.82
CA ALA A 48 -4.97 25.81 -5.40
C ALA A 48 -4.97 24.38 -5.97
N ALA A 49 -5.58 23.43 -5.27
CA ALA A 49 -5.72 22.05 -5.77
C ALA A 49 -6.63 21.98 -7.00
N ARG A 50 -7.69 22.78 -7.06
CA ARG A 50 -8.56 22.88 -8.26
C ARG A 50 -7.81 23.48 -9.46
N GLU A 51 -6.91 24.43 -9.23
CA GLU A 51 -6.07 24.96 -10.30
C GLU A 51 -5.06 23.91 -10.78
N LEU A 52 -4.46 23.18 -9.87
CA LEU A 52 -3.59 22.05 -10.19
C LEU A 52 -4.33 20.97 -11.01
N GLU A 53 -5.58 20.66 -10.64
CA GLU A 53 -6.45 19.73 -11.38
C GLU A 53 -6.71 20.21 -12.81
N ARG A 54 -7.08 21.50 -13.00
CA ARG A 54 -7.26 22.08 -14.35
C ARG A 54 -5.99 22.02 -15.18
N ARG A 55 -4.86 22.35 -14.58
CA ARG A 55 -3.56 22.26 -15.23
C ARG A 55 -3.21 20.82 -15.61
N ALA A 56 -3.47 19.85 -14.73
CA ALA A 56 -3.25 18.44 -15.01
C ALA A 56 -4.07 17.95 -16.22
N LEU A 57 -5.33 18.38 -16.34
CA LEU A 57 -6.20 18.03 -17.47
C LEU A 57 -5.64 18.49 -18.82
N THR A 58 -4.86 19.58 -18.89
CA THR A 58 -4.22 20.02 -20.14
C THR A 58 -3.16 19.03 -20.66
N PHE A 59 -2.72 18.09 -19.79
CA PHE A 59 -1.77 17.03 -20.11
C PHE A 59 -2.41 15.63 -20.11
N ASP A 60 -3.72 15.54 -20.24
CA ASP A 60 -4.48 14.27 -20.15
C ASP A 60 -4.29 13.55 -18.78
N LEU A 61 -3.95 14.29 -17.72
CA LEU A 61 -3.81 13.78 -16.36
C LEU A 61 -5.04 14.12 -15.53
N HIS A 62 -5.53 13.15 -14.76
CA HIS A 62 -6.65 13.32 -13.84
C HIS A 62 -6.15 13.31 -12.41
N LEU A 63 -6.28 14.41 -11.68
CA LEU A 63 -6.00 14.47 -10.25
C LEU A 63 -7.19 13.87 -9.49
N LEU A 64 -6.97 12.81 -8.75
CA LEU A 64 -8.02 12.21 -7.92
C LEU A 64 -8.23 13.04 -6.65
N GLN A 65 -9.48 13.31 -6.35
CA GLN A 65 -9.89 13.98 -5.11
C GLN A 65 -9.64 13.05 -3.92
N ALA A 66 -8.80 13.48 -2.98
CA ALA A 66 -8.46 12.66 -1.80
C ALA A 66 -8.25 13.52 -0.57
N ARG A 67 -8.58 12.93 0.57
CA ARG A 67 -8.23 13.46 1.87
C ARG A 67 -7.39 12.40 2.60
N CYS A 68 -6.26 12.79 3.14
CA CYS A 68 -5.41 11.86 3.87
C CYS A 68 -4.74 12.54 5.07
N LYS A 69 -4.33 11.72 6.04
CA LYS A 69 -3.48 12.13 7.15
C LYS A 69 -2.08 11.56 6.97
N HIS A 70 -1.08 12.37 7.26
CA HIS A 70 0.31 11.93 7.30
C HIS A 70 0.72 11.67 8.74
N LEU A 71 0.83 10.40 9.12
CA LEU A 71 1.19 10.03 10.49
C LEU A 71 2.69 10.12 10.76
N GLY A 72 3.53 10.08 9.71
CA GLY A 72 4.97 9.88 9.84
C GLY A 72 5.35 8.42 10.06
N THR A 73 6.49 8.00 9.51
CA THR A 73 6.96 6.61 9.69
C THR A 73 7.32 6.35 11.14
N GLU A 74 7.97 7.31 11.79
CA GLU A 74 8.39 7.28 13.20
C GLU A 74 7.20 7.17 14.17
N ASN A 75 6.09 7.82 13.84
CA ASN A 75 4.91 7.82 14.70
C ASN A 75 4.09 6.55 14.61
N ASN A 76 4.18 5.79 13.52
CA ASN A 76 3.41 4.55 13.38
C ASN A 76 3.73 3.54 14.48
N LEU A 77 5.01 3.38 14.83
CA LEU A 77 5.41 2.48 15.92
C LEU A 77 4.82 2.93 17.25
N ARG A 78 4.88 4.25 17.54
CA ARG A 78 4.32 4.82 18.77
C ARG A 78 2.81 4.62 18.88
N ILE A 79 2.07 4.87 17.80
CA ILE A 79 0.62 4.67 17.78
C ILE A 79 0.26 3.21 18.00
N LEU A 80 0.93 2.28 17.30
CA LEU A 80 0.71 0.84 17.46
C LEU A 80 1.09 0.35 18.86
N THR A 81 2.18 0.87 19.44
CA THR A 81 2.57 0.57 20.82
C THR A 81 1.49 1.04 21.80
N ASN A 82 0.97 2.25 21.64
CA ASN A 82 -0.08 2.78 22.50
C ASN A 82 -1.37 1.93 22.41
N ILE A 83 -1.74 1.48 21.20
CA ILE A 83 -2.88 0.56 21.01
C ILE A 83 -2.61 -0.76 21.72
N TYR A 84 -1.43 -1.34 21.55
CA TYR A 84 -1.05 -2.58 22.22
C TYR A 84 -1.08 -2.45 23.73
N GLU A 85 -0.48 -1.40 24.30
CA GLU A 85 -0.48 -1.13 25.75
C GLU A 85 -1.90 -1.01 26.31
N GLY A 86 -2.84 -0.43 25.55
CA GLY A 86 -4.25 -0.35 25.94
C GLY A 86 -5.02 -1.68 25.89
N LEU A 87 -4.46 -2.69 25.21
CA LEU A 87 -5.11 -3.99 24.99
C LEU A 87 -4.44 -5.16 25.68
N LYS A 88 -3.15 -5.09 26.01
CA LYS A 88 -2.36 -6.24 26.50
C LYS A 88 -2.92 -6.92 27.74
N ASP A 89 -3.59 -6.19 28.62
CA ASP A 89 -4.20 -6.71 29.84
C ASP A 89 -5.66 -7.17 29.63
N LYS A 90 -6.22 -6.97 28.44
CA LYS A 90 -7.59 -7.31 28.07
C LYS A 90 -7.69 -8.47 27.09
N LEU A 91 -6.60 -8.76 26.38
CA LEU A 91 -6.52 -9.77 25.33
C LEU A 91 -5.29 -10.65 25.56
N GLU A 92 -5.42 -11.93 25.23
CA GLU A 92 -4.27 -12.83 25.15
C GLU A 92 -3.56 -12.62 23.81
N PHE A 93 -2.29 -12.21 23.87
CA PHE A 93 -1.42 -12.08 22.69
C PHE A 93 -0.44 -13.24 22.64
N ARG A 94 -0.41 -13.94 21.52
CA ARG A 94 0.54 -15.03 21.25
C ARG A 94 1.48 -14.64 20.13
N PHE A 95 2.62 -14.05 20.49
CA PHE A 95 3.67 -13.71 19.54
C PHE A 95 4.46 -14.95 19.10
N ASN A 96 5.10 -14.87 17.91
CA ASN A 96 5.89 -15.97 17.33
C ASN A 96 5.11 -17.29 17.25
N THR A 97 3.80 -17.20 17.02
CA THR A 97 2.88 -18.33 17.00
C THR A 97 2.17 -18.34 15.65
N ALA A 98 2.64 -19.20 14.76
CA ALA A 98 2.04 -19.34 13.43
C ALA A 98 0.87 -20.33 13.49
N VAL A 99 -0.22 -19.99 12.80
CA VAL A 99 -1.32 -20.90 12.51
C VAL A 99 -0.99 -21.60 11.19
N GLU A 100 -0.92 -22.92 11.20
CA GLU A 100 -0.67 -23.73 10.01
C GLU A 100 -1.96 -24.12 9.29
N HIS A 101 -2.97 -24.51 10.05
CA HIS A 101 -4.21 -25.00 9.46
C HIS A 101 -5.44 -24.46 10.18
N ILE A 102 -6.52 -24.22 9.40
CA ILE A 102 -7.83 -23.82 9.85
C ILE A 102 -8.85 -24.89 9.43
N ALA A 103 -9.54 -25.47 10.36
CA ALA A 103 -10.63 -26.42 10.09
C ALA A 103 -11.96 -25.89 10.65
N GLN A 104 -13.05 -26.20 9.95
CA GLN A 104 -14.39 -25.96 10.48
C GLN A 104 -14.71 -26.99 11.59
N ALA A 105 -15.33 -26.53 12.65
CA ALA A 105 -15.79 -27.33 13.77
C ALA A 105 -17.29 -27.13 13.99
N PRO A 106 -18.00 -28.02 14.71
CA PRO A 106 -19.45 -27.91 14.93
C PRO A 106 -19.90 -26.57 15.54
N GLU A 107 -19.07 -25.96 16.38
CA GLU A 107 -19.35 -24.68 17.04
C GLU A 107 -18.35 -23.56 16.64
N GLY A 108 -17.81 -23.57 15.42
CA GLY A 108 -16.90 -22.54 14.95
C GLY A 108 -15.69 -23.10 14.21
N PHE A 109 -14.47 -22.82 14.71
CA PHE A 109 -13.23 -23.17 14.02
C PHE A 109 -12.23 -23.82 14.98
N ARG A 110 -11.38 -24.68 14.40
CA ARG A 110 -10.21 -25.27 15.06
C ARG A 110 -8.96 -24.79 14.30
N LEU A 111 -8.01 -24.26 15.03
CA LEU A 111 -6.74 -23.78 14.52
C LEU A 111 -5.63 -24.72 14.97
N THR A 112 -4.83 -25.21 14.05
CA THR A 112 -3.61 -25.99 14.37
C THR A 112 -2.41 -25.07 14.28
N LEU A 113 -1.63 -24.98 15.34
CA LEU A 113 -0.42 -24.15 15.41
C LEU A 113 0.80 -24.94 14.96
N ALA A 114 1.87 -24.22 14.56
CA ALA A 114 3.13 -24.80 14.06
C ALA A 114 3.80 -25.82 14.99
N LYS A 115 3.44 -25.85 16.27
CA LYS A 115 3.95 -26.82 17.26
C LYS A 115 2.95 -27.94 17.58
N GLY A 116 1.90 -28.08 16.79
CA GLY A 116 0.87 -29.11 16.97
C GLY A 116 -0.18 -28.80 18.06
N GLU A 117 -0.11 -27.65 18.74
CA GLU A 117 -1.14 -27.19 19.64
C GLU A 117 -2.42 -26.84 18.86
N GLU A 118 -3.58 -27.14 19.43
CA GLU A 118 -4.87 -26.80 18.85
C GLU A 118 -5.60 -25.72 19.68
N ILE A 119 -6.22 -24.77 18.98
CA ILE A 119 -7.07 -23.75 19.57
C ILE A 119 -8.45 -23.83 18.94
N ALA A 120 -9.50 -23.91 19.76
CA ALA A 120 -10.88 -23.83 19.30
C ALA A 120 -11.45 -22.41 19.52
N CYS A 121 -12.20 -21.89 18.55
CA CYS A 121 -12.87 -20.60 18.66
C CYS A 121 -14.22 -20.60 17.94
N LYS A 122 -15.18 -19.83 18.48
CA LYS A 122 -16.51 -19.68 17.86
C LYS A 122 -16.49 -18.78 16.63
N ARG A 123 -15.59 -17.79 16.61
CA ARG A 123 -15.44 -16.81 15.51
C ARG A 123 -13.96 -16.61 15.25
N LEU A 124 -13.61 -16.51 13.99
CA LEU A 124 -12.25 -16.29 13.54
C LEU A 124 -12.19 -15.04 12.64
N ILE A 125 -11.26 -14.13 12.93
CA ILE A 125 -10.88 -13.04 12.04
C ILE A 125 -9.47 -13.32 11.55
N ALA A 126 -9.32 -13.62 10.25
CA ALA A 126 -8.04 -13.88 9.63
C ALA A 126 -7.54 -12.63 8.90
N ALA A 127 -6.42 -12.08 9.35
CA ALA A 127 -5.81 -10.87 8.78
C ALA A 127 -4.28 -11.07 8.62
N PRO A 128 -3.82 -12.06 7.81
CA PRO A 128 -2.42 -12.49 7.77
C PRO A 128 -1.49 -11.53 7.04
N GLY A 129 -2.01 -10.48 6.40
CA GLY A 129 -1.22 -9.53 5.62
C GLY A 129 -0.65 -10.12 4.33
N ARG A 130 0.33 -9.42 3.73
CA ARG A 130 0.93 -9.81 2.43
C ARG A 130 1.71 -11.12 2.51
N SER A 131 2.52 -11.31 3.54
CA SER A 131 3.33 -12.52 3.71
C SER A 131 2.49 -13.78 3.91
N GLY A 132 1.26 -13.66 4.45
CA GLY A 132 0.36 -14.78 4.64
C GLY A 132 -0.63 -15.00 3.49
N ALA A 133 -0.53 -14.28 2.38
CA ALA A 133 -1.54 -14.32 1.31
C ALA A 133 -1.66 -15.68 0.64
N GLU A 134 -0.55 -16.37 0.37
CA GLU A 134 -0.54 -17.70 -0.22
C GLU A 134 -1.09 -18.75 0.75
N TRP A 135 -0.62 -18.73 2.00
CA TRP A 135 -1.15 -19.59 3.06
C TRP A 135 -2.67 -19.40 3.20
N PHE A 136 -3.14 -18.16 3.29
CA PHE A 136 -4.56 -17.87 3.45
C PHE A 136 -5.40 -18.30 2.25
N SER A 137 -4.88 -18.15 1.04
CA SER A 137 -5.54 -18.64 -0.16
C SER A 137 -5.72 -20.17 -0.15
N ASN A 138 -4.73 -20.89 0.38
CA ASN A 138 -4.84 -22.35 0.55
C ASN A 138 -5.85 -22.71 1.63
N GLN A 139 -5.84 -22.02 2.79
CA GLN A 139 -6.86 -22.23 3.84
C GLN A 139 -8.28 -21.97 3.31
N CYS A 140 -8.48 -20.92 2.51
CA CYS A 140 -9.79 -20.67 1.88
C CYS A 140 -10.23 -21.81 0.95
N LYS A 141 -9.32 -22.36 0.15
CA LYS A 141 -9.62 -23.52 -0.71
C LYS A 141 -10.01 -24.73 0.10
N ASP A 142 -9.27 -25.05 1.16
CA ASP A 142 -9.52 -26.18 2.06
C ASP A 142 -10.88 -26.06 2.76
N LEU A 143 -11.28 -24.83 3.08
CA LEU A 143 -12.59 -24.51 3.67
C LEU A 143 -13.73 -24.40 2.62
N GLY A 144 -13.46 -24.63 1.34
CA GLY A 144 -14.45 -24.51 0.26
C GLY A 144 -14.89 -23.07 -0.07
N ILE A 145 -14.10 -22.07 0.34
CA ILE A 145 -14.39 -20.66 0.09
C ILE A 145 -13.88 -20.29 -1.30
N SER A 146 -14.79 -19.81 -2.15
CA SER A 146 -14.43 -19.32 -3.49
C SER A 146 -13.63 -18.03 -3.42
N LEU A 147 -12.54 -17.98 -4.18
CA LEU A 147 -11.68 -16.81 -4.28
C LEU A 147 -11.91 -16.07 -5.60
N ILE A 148 -11.94 -14.76 -5.55
CA ILE A 148 -11.97 -13.88 -6.72
C ILE A 148 -10.62 -13.19 -6.84
N ASN A 149 -10.01 -13.28 -8.03
CA ASN A 149 -8.74 -12.60 -8.27
C ASN A 149 -8.94 -11.09 -8.39
N ASN A 150 -8.15 -10.35 -7.62
CA ASN A 150 -8.03 -8.91 -7.76
C ASN A 150 -6.98 -8.55 -8.82
N GLN A 151 -7.00 -7.28 -9.24
CA GLN A 151 -5.91 -6.70 -10.01
C GLN A 151 -4.62 -6.67 -9.20
N ILE A 152 -3.48 -6.69 -9.91
CA ILE A 152 -2.17 -6.38 -9.35
C ILE A 152 -1.59 -5.14 -10.01
N ASP A 153 -0.88 -4.34 -9.22
CA ASP A 153 -0.17 -3.18 -9.72
C ASP A 153 1.30 -3.52 -9.94
N ILE A 154 1.77 -3.29 -11.16
CA ILE A 154 3.19 -3.40 -11.53
C ILE A 154 3.70 -2.02 -11.85
N GLY A 155 4.90 -1.69 -11.40
CA GLY A 155 5.46 -0.37 -11.67
C GLY A 155 6.86 -0.16 -11.13
N VAL A 156 7.27 1.09 -11.15
CA VAL A 156 8.58 1.55 -10.70
C VAL A 156 8.41 2.64 -9.64
N ARG A 157 9.39 2.81 -8.77
CA ARG A 157 9.47 3.97 -7.91
C ARG A 157 10.40 5.01 -8.53
N VAL A 158 9.89 6.22 -8.64
CA VAL A 158 10.62 7.39 -9.14
C VAL A 158 11.10 8.20 -7.94
N GLU A 159 12.34 8.65 -7.96
CA GLU A 159 12.93 9.57 -7.01
C GLU A 159 13.54 10.75 -7.76
N LEU A 160 13.31 11.96 -7.26
CA LEU A 160 13.81 13.20 -7.86
C LEU A 160 13.99 14.28 -6.78
N PRO A 161 14.81 15.32 -7.02
CA PRO A 161 14.95 16.42 -6.08
C PRO A 161 13.60 17.05 -5.74
N ALA A 162 13.34 17.29 -4.44
CA ALA A 162 12.05 17.79 -3.97
C ALA A 162 11.65 19.11 -4.65
N THR A 163 12.63 20.00 -4.87
CA THR A 163 12.44 21.29 -5.54
C THR A 163 11.76 21.18 -6.93
N VAL A 164 11.93 20.05 -7.63
CA VAL A 164 11.27 19.83 -8.93
C VAL A 164 9.77 19.63 -8.76
N PHE A 165 9.34 19.06 -7.61
CA PHE A 165 7.96 18.64 -7.37
C PHE A 165 7.21 19.48 -6.34
N GLU A 166 7.89 20.42 -5.65
CA GLU A 166 7.32 21.32 -4.63
C GLU A 166 6.03 22.00 -5.11
N HIS A 167 6.00 22.48 -6.34
CA HIS A 167 4.83 23.14 -6.91
C HIS A 167 3.56 22.27 -6.96
N ILE A 168 3.70 20.96 -6.77
CA ILE A 168 2.60 20.00 -6.65
C ILE A 168 2.41 19.61 -5.18
N THR A 169 3.50 19.21 -4.50
CA THR A 169 3.43 18.64 -3.14
C THR A 169 3.07 19.65 -2.07
N ASP A 170 3.37 20.94 -2.26
CA ASP A 170 2.93 22.03 -1.37
C ASP A 170 1.42 22.31 -1.48
N VAL A 171 0.82 21.97 -2.62
CA VAL A 171 -0.62 22.11 -2.83
C VAL A 171 -1.36 20.84 -2.41
N VAL A 172 -0.85 19.67 -2.79
CA VAL A 172 -1.46 18.35 -2.54
C VAL A 172 -0.39 17.38 -2.06
N TYR A 173 -0.39 17.07 -0.77
CA TYR A 173 0.61 16.19 -0.15
C TYR A 173 0.68 14.80 -0.81
N GLU A 174 -0.46 14.20 -1.12
CA GLU A 174 -0.59 12.90 -1.81
C GLU A 174 -1.24 13.13 -3.17
N SER A 175 -0.49 13.62 -4.14
CA SER A 175 -1.03 13.82 -5.49
C SER A 175 -1.17 12.49 -6.21
N LYS A 176 -2.41 12.08 -6.47
CA LYS A 176 -2.74 10.90 -7.27
C LYS A 176 -3.19 11.31 -8.65
N LEU A 177 -2.23 11.36 -9.55
CA LEU A 177 -2.44 11.65 -10.96
C LEU A 177 -2.65 10.34 -11.72
N VAL A 178 -3.71 10.28 -12.50
CA VAL A 178 -4.06 9.13 -13.35
C VAL A 178 -3.93 9.53 -14.80
N TYR A 179 -3.24 8.71 -15.59
CA TYR A 179 -3.11 8.82 -17.02
C TYR A 179 -3.65 7.55 -17.70
N ARG A 180 -4.40 7.70 -18.79
CA ARG A 180 -4.79 6.57 -19.63
C ARG A 180 -3.95 6.55 -20.91
N THR A 181 -3.24 5.44 -21.14
CA THR A 181 -2.41 5.32 -22.34
C THR A 181 -3.27 5.31 -23.60
N LYS A 182 -2.88 6.10 -24.59
CA LYS A 182 -3.66 6.24 -25.86
C LYS A 182 -3.69 4.95 -26.67
N ARG A 183 -2.64 4.14 -26.59
CA ARG A 183 -2.50 2.91 -27.41
C ARG A 183 -3.28 1.72 -26.87
N TYR A 184 -3.25 1.52 -25.57
CA TYR A 184 -3.80 0.30 -24.92
C TYR A 184 -4.90 0.58 -23.90
N GLY A 185 -5.12 1.84 -23.55
CA GLY A 185 -6.11 2.22 -22.54
C GLY A 185 -5.72 1.87 -21.10
N ASP A 186 -4.45 1.50 -20.87
CA ASP A 186 -3.97 1.17 -19.53
C ASP A 186 -4.06 2.36 -18.60
N SER A 187 -4.45 2.12 -17.37
CA SER A 187 -4.46 3.12 -16.32
C SER A 187 -3.11 3.16 -15.61
N VAL A 188 -2.36 4.23 -15.80
CA VAL A 188 -1.11 4.52 -15.10
C VAL A 188 -1.39 5.57 -14.03
N ARG A 189 -0.90 5.38 -12.81
CA ARG A 189 -1.10 6.36 -11.75
C ARG A 189 0.13 6.56 -10.88
N THR A 190 0.27 7.77 -10.33
CA THR A 190 1.16 8.01 -9.21
C THR A 190 0.57 7.37 -7.95
N PHE A 191 1.43 6.87 -7.09
CA PHE A 191 1.02 6.20 -5.86
C PHE A 191 2.02 6.42 -4.74
N CYS A 192 1.52 6.52 -3.51
CA CYS A 192 2.35 6.65 -2.31
C CYS A 192 3.44 7.72 -2.46
N MET A 193 3.02 8.95 -2.76
CA MET A 193 3.92 10.09 -2.86
C MET A 193 4.48 10.46 -1.48
N ASN A 194 5.78 10.67 -1.41
CA ASN A 194 6.51 10.98 -0.20
C ASN A 194 7.36 12.24 -0.43
N PRO A 195 6.79 13.42 -0.19
CA PRO A 195 7.56 14.65 -0.21
C PRO A 195 8.68 14.59 0.83
N TYR A 196 9.88 14.98 0.45
CA TYR A 196 11.09 14.92 1.29
C TYR A 196 11.32 13.55 1.94
N GLY A 197 10.93 12.49 1.25
CA GLY A 197 10.97 11.12 1.75
C GLY A 197 12.14 10.30 1.22
N HIS A 198 12.30 9.11 1.76
CA HIS A 198 13.36 8.17 1.41
C HIS A 198 12.79 7.00 0.62
N VAL A 199 13.53 6.53 -0.39
CA VAL A 199 13.28 5.23 -1.01
C VAL A 199 13.91 4.16 -0.14
N VAL A 200 13.14 3.12 0.17
CA VAL A 200 13.59 2.00 1.01
C VAL A 200 13.37 0.67 0.30
N ALA A 201 14.32 -0.24 0.48
CA ALA A 201 14.16 -1.61 0.03
C ALA A 201 13.33 -2.41 1.04
N GLU A 202 12.38 -3.20 0.54
CA GLU A 202 11.60 -4.17 1.30
C GLU A 202 11.91 -5.56 0.78
N ASN A 203 12.25 -6.49 1.67
CA ASN A 203 12.40 -7.90 1.34
C ASN A 203 11.17 -8.67 1.79
N VAL A 204 10.49 -9.31 0.85
CA VAL A 204 9.35 -10.20 1.12
C VAL A 204 9.65 -11.54 0.48
N GLU A 205 9.77 -12.58 1.28
CA GLU A 205 10.03 -13.95 0.82
C GLU A 205 11.27 -14.06 -0.11
N GLY A 206 12.34 -13.33 0.21
CA GLY A 206 13.59 -13.31 -0.56
C GLY A 206 13.57 -12.42 -1.81
N ILE A 207 12.46 -11.75 -2.10
CA ILE A 207 12.32 -10.82 -3.23
C ILE A 207 12.44 -9.38 -2.72
N ASN A 208 13.38 -8.62 -3.31
CA ASN A 208 13.55 -7.21 -3.00
C ASN A 208 12.64 -6.36 -3.89
N THR A 209 11.83 -5.54 -3.26
CA THR A 209 11.01 -4.49 -3.88
C THR A 209 11.36 -3.16 -3.25
N VAL A 210 10.80 -2.06 -3.77
CA VAL A 210 11.05 -0.73 -3.23
C VAL A 210 9.76 -0.08 -2.77
N ASN A 211 9.85 0.65 -1.67
CA ASN A 211 8.78 1.47 -1.14
C ASN A 211 9.30 2.87 -0.82
N GLY A 212 8.44 3.76 -0.33
CA GLY A 212 8.82 5.09 0.13
C GLY A 212 8.36 5.35 1.54
N HIS A 213 9.23 5.98 2.31
CA HIS A 213 8.93 6.47 3.64
C HIS A 213 9.04 7.98 3.69
N SER A 214 8.17 8.63 4.46
CA SER A 214 8.29 10.03 4.81
C SER A 214 8.08 10.20 6.30
N TYR A 215 8.84 11.13 6.86
CA TYR A 215 8.82 11.46 8.27
C TYR A 215 8.01 12.73 8.50
N ALA A 216 7.29 12.81 9.61
CA ALA A 216 6.65 14.04 10.04
C ALA A 216 7.69 15.03 10.58
N ASP A 217 8.72 14.52 11.29
CA ASP A 217 9.83 15.32 11.79
C ASP A 217 10.68 15.88 10.63
N PRO A 218 10.78 17.23 10.49
CA PRO A 218 11.60 17.85 9.45
C PRO A 218 13.09 17.47 9.51
N ALA A 219 13.63 17.16 10.69
CA ALA A 219 15.02 16.77 10.86
C ALA A 219 15.37 15.41 10.22
N LEU A 220 14.34 14.59 9.95
CA LEU A 220 14.49 13.27 9.32
C LEU A 220 14.18 13.26 7.81
N ARG A 221 13.92 14.43 7.23
CA ARG A 221 13.60 14.57 5.82
C ARG A 221 14.82 14.43 4.93
N SER A 222 14.60 13.90 3.71
CA SER A 222 15.61 13.94 2.66
C SER A 222 15.43 15.18 1.78
N GLU A 223 16.36 15.37 0.83
CA GLU A 223 16.25 16.43 -0.20
C GLU A 223 15.40 15.98 -1.41
N ASN A 224 14.85 14.77 -1.38
CA ASN A 224 14.15 14.16 -2.51
C ASN A 224 12.67 13.93 -2.22
N THR A 225 11.87 14.01 -3.29
CA THR A 225 10.50 13.47 -3.32
C THR A 225 10.51 12.16 -4.10
N ASN A 226 9.76 11.17 -3.65
CA ASN A 226 9.62 9.92 -4.36
C ASN A 226 8.16 9.46 -4.42
N PHE A 227 7.82 8.72 -5.48
CA PHE A 227 6.50 8.14 -5.69
C PHE A 227 6.59 6.92 -6.61
N ALA A 228 5.62 6.02 -6.52
CA ALA A 228 5.49 4.94 -7.48
C ALA A 228 4.69 5.39 -8.72
N LEU A 229 5.08 4.90 -9.89
CA LEU A 229 4.25 4.87 -11.10
C LEU A 229 3.76 3.45 -11.28
N LEU A 230 2.46 3.24 -11.17
CA LEU A 230 1.83 1.92 -11.17
C LEU A 230 0.89 1.77 -12.36
N VAL A 231 0.96 0.60 -12.99
CA VAL A 231 0.00 0.13 -13.99
C VAL A 231 -0.83 -0.99 -13.38
N SER A 232 -2.15 -0.86 -13.41
CA SER A 232 -3.06 -1.86 -12.88
C SER A 232 -3.30 -2.96 -13.91
N ASN A 233 -2.93 -4.18 -13.56
CA ASN A 233 -3.10 -5.35 -14.40
C ASN A 233 -4.24 -6.21 -13.88
N ARG A 234 -5.19 -6.57 -14.77
CA ARG A 234 -6.27 -7.51 -14.50
C ARG A 234 -6.08 -8.76 -15.33
N PHE A 235 -6.35 -9.88 -14.72
CA PHE A 235 -6.23 -11.17 -15.37
C PHE A 235 -7.61 -11.82 -15.52
N THR A 236 -7.82 -12.45 -16.64
CA THR A 236 -8.99 -13.27 -16.94
C THR A 236 -8.57 -14.71 -17.14
N SER A 237 -9.52 -15.65 -16.98
CA SER A 237 -9.26 -17.06 -17.25
C SER A 237 -8.57 -17.25 -18.62
N PRO A 238 -7.53 -18.11 -18.73
CA PRO A 238 -7.07 -19.07 -17.74
C PRO A 238 -6.01 -18.52 -16.75
N PHE A 239 -5.63 -17.24 -16.83
CA PHE A 239 -4.58 -16.63 -15.99
C PHE A 239 -5.17 -16.08 -14.69
N ASN A 240 -5.21 -16.90 -13.65
CA ASN A 240 -5.90 -16.57 -12.39
C ASN A 240 -4.95 -16.37 -11.21
N GLU A 241 -3.68 -16.06 -11.46
CA GLU A 241 -2.67 -15.93 -10.39
C GLU A 241 -1.92 -14.59 -10.44
N PRO A 242 -2.59 -13.44 -10.22
CA PRO A 242 -1.97 -12.12 -10.31
C PRO A 242 -0.82 -11.94 -9.34
N TYR A 243 -0.92 -12.49 -8.13
CA TYR A 243 0.15 -12.42 -7.12
C TYR A 243 1.42 -13.13 -7.59
N ARG A 244 1.28 -14.33 -8.13
CA ARG A 244 2.41 -15.11 -8.69
C ARG A 244 3.07 -14.40 -9.87
N TYR A 245 2.27 -13.76 -10.72
CA TYR A 245 2.79 -12.93 -11.80
C TYR A 245 3.63 -11.77 -11.26
N GLY A 246 3.15 -11.03 -10.27
CA GLY A 246 3.89 -9.93 -9.64
C GLY A 246 5.20 -10.39 -9.00
N LYS A 247 5.19 -11.52 -8.27
CA LYS A 247 6.40 -12.14 -7.72
C LYS A 247 7.40 -12.49 -8.82
N HIS A 248 6.92 -13.05 -9.94
CA HIS A 248 7.79 -13.42 -11.06
C HIS A 248 8.46 -12.19 -11.68
N VAL A 249 7.70 -11.11 -11.95
CA VAL A 249 8.27 -9.86 -12.49
C VAL A 249 9.31 -9.25 -11.55
N ALA A 250 9.02 -9.20 -10.24
CA ALA A 250 9.95 -8.69 -9.24
C ALA A 250 11.21 -9.57 -9.11
N SER A 251 11.05 -10.89 -9.18
CA SER A 251 12.17 -11.85 -9.17
C SER A 251 13.10 -11.66 -10.38
N LEU A 252 12.54 -11.49 -11.58
CA LEU A 252 13.33 -11.21 -12.79
C LEU A 252 14.12 -9.90 -12.65
N SER A 253 13.50 -8.86 -12.09
CA SER A 253 14.17 -7.58 -11.81
C SER A 253 15.37 -7.77 -10.85
N ASN A 254 15.18 -8.56 -9.79
CA ASN A 254 16.26 -8.87 -8.85
C ASN A 254 17.39 -9.66 -9.49
N MET A 255 17.08 -10.61 -10.36
CA MET A 255 18.08 -11.39 -11.08
C MET A 255 18.94 -10.52 -12.00
N LEU A 256 18.35 -9.52 -12.65
CA LEU A 256 19.06 -8.60 -13.54
C LEU A 256 20.04 -7.68 -12.80
N ALA A 257 19.71 -7.29 -11.56
CA ALA A 257 20.47 -6.32 -10.80
C ALA A 257 21.28 -6.91 -9.62
N GLY A 258 21.07 -8.18 -9.29
CA GLY A 258 21.58 -8.76 -8.06
C GLY A 258 20.90 -8.18 -6.79
N GLY A 259 19.71 -7.59 -6.94
CA GLY A 259 18.96 -6.89 -5.89
C GLY A 259 17.97 -5.90 -6.48
N VAL A 260 17.91 -4.70 -5.96
CA VAL A 260 17.04 -3.64 -6.49
C VAL A 260 17.61 -3.09 -7.80
N LEU A 261 16.80 -3.11 -8.86
CA LEU A 261 17.16 -2.52 -10.15
C LEU A 261 16.99 -1.00 -10.08
N VAL A 262 18.09 -0.28 -10.33
CA VAL A 262 18.10 1.20 -10.37
C VAL A 262 18.52 1.66 -11.76
N GLN A 263 17.78 2.62 -12.31
CA GLN A 263 18.08 3.23 -13.60
C GLN A 263 17.77 4.75 -13.60
N ARG A 264 18.67 5.55 -14.17
CA ARG A 264 18.42 6.98 -14.36
C ARG A 264 17.43 7.17 -15.51
N VAL A 265 16.47 8.08 -15.32
CA VAL A 265 15.42 8.36 -16.31
C VAL A 265 16.00 8.75 -17.66
N GLY A 266 17.03 9.60 -17.69
CA GLY A 266 17.69 10.01 -18.93
C GLY A 266 18.38 8.86 -19.69
N ASP A 267 18.90 7.87 -18.97
CA ASP A 267 19.48 6.67 -19.60
C ASP A 267 18.37 5.75 -20.13
N LEU A 268 17.26 5.60 -19.37
CA LEU A 268 16.09 4.82 -19.79
C LEU A 268 15.50 5.38 -21.08
N VAL A 269 15.25 6.70 -21.16
CA VAL A 269 14.71 7.37 -22.35
C VAL A 269 15.67 7.27 -23.52
N GLY A 270 16.99 7.36 -23.26
CA GLY A 270 18.03 7.21 -24.26
C GLY A 270 18.34 5.77 -24.67
N GLY A 271 17.61 4.77 -24.16
CA GLY A 271 17.85 3.34 -24.45
C GLY A 271 19.22 2.84 -23.98
N ARG A 272 19.80 3.42 -22.93
CA ARG A 272 21.14 3.14 -22.43
C ARG A 272 21.08 2.53 -21.03
N ARG A 273 22.05 1.66 -20.75
CA ARG A 273 22.24 1.13 -19.40
C ARG A 273 22.84 2.19 -18.47
N THR A 274 22.27 2.37 -17.30
CA THR A 274 22.90 3.13 -16.21
C THR A 274 24.09 2.36 -15.65
N ASN A 275 25.20 3.05 -15.40
CA ASN A 275 26.38 2.52 -14.72
C ASN A 275 26.91 3.53 -13.68
N ALA A 276 27.85 3.09 -12.84
CA ALA A 276 28.37 3.89 -11.74
C ALA A 276 29.15 5.16 -12.17
N HIS A 277 29.55 5.25 -13.44
CA HIS A 277 30.33 6.36 -13.99
C HIS A 277 29.50 7.42 -14.72
N ARG A 278 28.19 7.31 -14.68
CA ARG A 278 27.26 8.26 -15.35
C ARG A 278 26.29 8.86 -14.40
#